data_678d2e36205a7c72a0d2cd3f4ba7adb8
#
_entry.id   678d2e36205a7c72a0d2cd3f4ba7adb8
#
_cell.length_a   1.000
_cell.length_b   1.000
_cell.length_c   1.000
_cell.angle_alpha   90.00
_cell.angle_beta   90.00
_cell.angle_gamma   90.00
#
_symmetry.space_group_name_H-M   'P 1'
#
loop_
_entity.id
_entity.type
_entity.pdbx_description
1 polymer ?
#
loop_
_entity_poly.entity_id
_entity_poly.type
_entity_poly.pdbx_seq_one_letter_code
_entity_poly.pdbx_strand_id
1 'polypeptide(L)'
;MNCNDSMINNSILKKRNDPGRNFQIFAISNRHLCNQPFEDQIKRVCEWHPDALILREKDLPEDEYKALAKNILDICKAYDVPCILHTYWKAALELGHDAIHLPLPLLRELSAESQKHLHSQNSTISQSFHVTDFHKIGTSVHSVEDAMEAERLGATYVTAGHIFTTDCKKGLPPRGLDFLKNVCDAVTIPVYGIGGIKFDPQQWNSLKKQGACGGCIMSGMMQL
;
A
#
# COMPACT_ATOMS: atom_id res chain seq x y z
N MET A 1 -15.59 26.28 10.56
CA MET A 1 -14.91 25.87 9.30
C MET A 1 -13.86 26.92 8.99
N ASN A 2 -12.58 26.59 9.19
CA ASN A 2 -11.50 27.56 9.04
C ASN A 2 -11.17 27.75 7.55
N CYS A 3 -11.14 29.02 7.06
CA CYS A 3 -10.74 29.37 5.68
C CYS A 3 -9.38 28.81 5.25
N ASN A 4 -8.51 28.44 6.19
CA ASN A 4 -7.21 27.82 5.88
C ASN A 4 -7.33 26.38 5.34
N ASP A 5 -8.30 25.58 5.79
CA ASP A 5 -8.47 24.19 5.34
C ASP A 5 -8.93 24.12 3.87
N SER A 6 -9.77 25.07 3.44
CA SER A 6 -10.23 25.11 2.04
C SER A 6 -9.12 25.55 1.07
N MET A 7 -8.21 26.43 1.51
CA MET A 7 -7.07 26.88 0.67
C MET A 7 -5.98 25.80 0.56
N ILE A 8 -5.74 25.05 1.63
CA ILE A 8 -4.79 23.93 1.62
C ILE A 8 -5.32 22.82 0.69
N ASN A 9 -6.61 22.45 0.81
CA ASN A 9 -7.24 21.47 -0.08
C ASN A 9 -7.20 21.89 -1.54
N ASN A 10 -7.53 23.15 -1.87
CA ASN A 10 -7.49 23.64 -3.25
C ASN A 10 -6.07 23.71 -3.83
N SER A 11 -5.06 24.03 -3.03
CA SER A 11 -3.66 24.05 -3.49
C SER A 11 -3.10 22.62 -3.70
N ILE A 12 -3.52 21.68 -2.87
CA ILE A 12 -3.16 20.25 -2.98
C ILE A 12 -3.85 19.62 -4.19
N LEU A 13 -5.14 19.89 -4.40
CA LEU A 13 -5.90 19.41 -5.56
C LEU A 13 -5.36 19.99 -6.89
N LYS A 14 -5.00 21.30 -6.93
CA LYS A 14 -4.39 21.92 -8.13
C LYS A 14 -3.02 21.34 -8.48
N LYS A 15 -2.19 20.99 -7.48
CA LYS A 15 -0.86 20.38 -7.71
C LYS A 15 -0.96 18.94 -8.19
N ARG A 16 -2.10 18.31 -8.05
CA ARG A 16 -2.31 16.92 -8.41
C ARG A 16 -2.61 16.71 -9.89
N ASN A 17 -3.27 17.66 -10.53
CA ASN A 17 -3.54 17.66 -11.97
C ASN A 17 -2.33 18.17 -12.79
N ASP A 18 -1.13 18.22 -12.18
CA ASP A 18 0.11 18.55 -12.90
C ASP A 18 0.59 17.31 -13.67
N PRO A 19 0.56 17.34 -15.02
CA PRO A 19 1.03 16.22 -15.85
C PRO A 19 2.52 15.89 -15.70
N GLY A 20 3.29 16.75 -14.98
CA GLY A 20 4.70 16.51 -14.62
C GLY A 20 4.92 15.81 -13.28
N ARG A 21 3.86 15.38 -12.59
CA ARG A 21 3.98 14.75 -11.28
C ARG A 21 4.44 13.29 -11.37
N ASN A 22 5.72 13.08 -11.18
CA ASN A 22 6.34 11.74 -11.09
C ASN A 22 6.36 11.16 -9.67
N PHE A 23 5.57 11.66 -8.70
CA PHE A 23 5.56 11.17 -7.32
C PHE A 23 4.15 10.73 -6.91
N GLN A 24 3.99 9.45 -6.63
CA GLN A 24 2.70 8.81 -6.34
C GLN A 24 2.37 8.83 -4.85
N ILE A 25 1.09 8.95 -4.51
CA ILE A 25 0.59 8.84 -3.13
C ILE A 25 -0.38 7.68 -3.03
N PHE A 26 -0.02 6.69 -2.21
CA PHE A 26 -0.90 5.59 -1.85
C PHE A 26 -1.60 5.92 -0.53
N ALA A 27 -2.91 5.80 -0.52
CA ALA A 27 -3.71 5.80 0.70
C ALA A 27 -3.64 4.40 1.34
N ILE A 28 -3.52 4.35 2.68
CA ILE A 28 -3.62 3.08 3.42
C ILE A 28 -4.79 3.19 4.38
N SER A 29 -5.69 2.22 4.34
CA SER A 29 -6.83 2.20 5.24
C SER A 29 -6.48 1.74 6.65
N ASN A 30 -7.24 2.23 7.59
CA ASN A 30 -7.36 1.76 8.96
C ASN A 30 -8.66 2.32 9.54
N ARG A 31 -9.72 1.50 9.59
CA ARG A 31 -11.05 1.93 10.00
C ARG A 31 -11.12 2.50 11.43
N HIS A 32 -10.18 2.08 12.31
CA HIS A 32 -10.12 2.58 13.69
C HIS A 32 -9.63 4.03 13.81
N LEU A 33 -9.10 4.62 12.74
CA LEU A 33 -8.67 6.02 12.71
C LEU A 33 -9.72 6.96 12.12
N CYS A 34 -10.85 6.42 11.65
CA CYS A 34 -11.92 7.21 11.04
C CYS A 34 -12.79 7.88 12.10
N ASN A 35 -13.16 9.14 11.86
CA ASN A 35 -14.11 9.89 12.68
C ASN A 35 -15.57 9.75 12.20
N GLN A 36 -15.80 8.99 11.12
CA GLN A 36 -17.09 8.77 10.48
C GLN A 36 -17.18 7.31 10.00
N PRO A 37 -18.36 6.83 9.49
CA PRO A 37 -18.48 5.49 8.95
C PRO A 37 -17.39 5.21 7.90
N PHE A 38 -16.81 4.02 7.95
CA PHE A 38 -15.61 3.70 7.16
C PHE A 38 -15.81 3.85 5.65
N GLU A 39 -16.95 3.39 5.11
CA GLU A 39 -17.25 3.52 3.67
C GLU A 39 -17.35 4.99 3.24
N ASP A 40 -17.90 5.87 4.09
CA ASP A 40 -17.97 7.30 3.80
C ASP A 40 -16.58 7.94 3.86
N GLN A 41 -15.71 7.48 4.77
CA GLN A 41 -14.31 7.90 4.77
C GLN A 41 -13.58 7.45 3.50
N ILE A 42 -13.82 6.23 3.03
CA ILE A 42 -13.20 5.74 1.78
C ILE A 42 -13.68 6.55 0.57
N LYS A 43 -14.97 6.93 0.51
CA LYS A 43 -15.46 7.84 -0.54
C LYS A 43 -14.68 9.16 -0.54
N ARG A 44 -14.48 9.80 0.63
CA ARG A 44 -13.69 11.03 0.76
C ARG A 44 -12.23 10.83 0.33
N VAL A 45 -11.64 9.70 0.69
CA VAL A 45 -10.29 9.33 0.21
C VAL A 45 -10.28 9.20 -1.32
N CYS A 46 -11.29 8.56 -1.90
CA CYS A 46 -11.41 8.41 -3.34
C CYS A 46 -11.66 9.76 -4.04
N GLU A 47 -12.43 10.66 -3.45
CA GLU A 47 -12.60 12.06 -3.93
C GLU A 47 -11.28 12.83 -3.91
N TRP A 48 -10.39 12.52 -2.98
CA TRP A 48 -9.02 13.05 -2.98
C TRP A 48 -8.18 12.46 -4.13
N HIS A 49 -8.57 11.34 -4.74
CA HIS A 49 -7.92 10.59 -5.81
C HIS A 49 -6.47 10.19 -5.50
N PRO A 50 -6.15 9.30 -4.57
CA PRO A 50 -4.83 8.70 -4.40
C PRO A 50 -4.47 7.86 -5.64
N ASP A 51 -3.17 7.69 -5.91
CA ASP A 51 -2.71 6.84 -7.02
C ASP A 51 -3.01 5.35 -6.78
N ALA A 52 -3.27 4.96 -5.53
CA ALA A 52 -3.90 3.71 -5.13
C ALA A 52 -4.42 3.79 -3.69
N LEU A 53 -5.39 2.93 -3.36
CA LEU A 53 -5.83 2.63 -1.99
C LEU A 53 -5.38 1.22 -1.63
N ILE A 54 -4.62 1.05 -0.54
CA ILE A 54 -4.33 -0.27 0.07
C ILE A 54 -5.37 -0.51 1.16
N LEU A 55 -6.27 -1.48 0.98
CA LEU A 55 -7.27 -1.86 1.96
C LEU A 55 -6.65 -2.78 3.02
N ARG A 56 -6.27 -2.18 4.16
CA ARG A 56 -5.51 -2.85 5.22
C ARG A 56 -6.28 -2.91 6.53
N GLU A 57 -7.13 -3.93 6.68
CA GLU A 57 -7.94 -4.18 7.89
C GLU A 57 -7.58 -5.56 8.47
N LYS A 58 -6.42 -5.62 9.16
CA LYS A 58 -5.76 -6.86 9.61
C LYS A 58 -6.47 -7.62 10.73
N ASP A 59 -7.32 -6.94 11.46
CA ASP A 59 -8.02 -7.46 12.63
C ASP A 59 -9.39 -8.08 12.28
N LEU A 60 -9.80 -7.98 11.02
CA LEU A 60 -10.99 -8.69 10.54
C LEU A 60 -10.67 -10.15 10.24
N PRO A 61 -11.59 -11.07 10.52
CA PRO A 61 -11.59 -12.41 9.93
C PRO A 61 -11.66 -12.33 8.41
N GLU A 62 -11.15 -13.34 7.71
CA GLU A 62 -11.07 -13.32 6.23
C GLU A 62 -12.43 -13.13 5.55
N ASP A 63 -13.50 -13.80 6.06
CA ASP A 63 -14.85 -13.67 5.50
C ASP A 63 -15.42 -12.26 5.65
N GLU A 64 -15.22 -11.63 6.82
CA GLU A 64 -15.63 -10.25 7.06
C GLU A 64 -14.81 -9.27 6.21
N TYR A 65 -13.49 -9.52 6.10
CA TYR A 65 -12.63 -8.74 5.22
C TYR A 65 -13.08 -8.84 3.76
N LYS A 66 -13.42 -10.04 3.28
CA LYS A 66 -13.91 -10.26 1.92
C LYS A 66 -15.22 -9.51 1.64
N ALA A 67 -16.17 -9.57 2.59
CA ALA A 67 -17.43 -8.82 2.46
C ALA A 67 -17.17 -7.30 2.39
N LEU A 68 -16.31 -6.77 3.25
CA LEU A 68 -15.89 -5.38 3.24
C LEU A 68 -15.16 -5.03 1.94
N ALA A 69 -14.21 -5.86 1.51
CA ALA A 69 -13.42 -5.64 0.30
C ALA A 69 -14.29 -5.49 -0.95
N LYS A 70 -15.35 -6.28 -1.07
CA LYS A 70 -16.31 -6.15 -2.18
C LYS A 70 -16.91 -4.76 -2.26
N ASN A 71 -17.39 -4.22 -1.14
CA ASN A 71 -17.98 -2.87 -1.10
C ASN A 71 -16.93 -1.79 -1.42
N ILE A 72 -15.72 -1.94 -0.86
CA ILE A 72 -14.65 -0.95 -1.08
C ILE A 72 -14.15 -0.98 -2.53
N LEU A 73 -14.07 -2.15 -3.16
CA LEU A 73 -13.73 -2.28 -4.58
C LEU A 73 -14.75 -1.55 -5.46
N ASP A 74 -16.04 -1.68 -5.16
CA ASP A 74 -17.11 -0.98 -5.88
C ASP A 74 -17.00 0.55 -5.72
N ILE A 75 -16.71 1.03 -4.50
CA ILE A 75 -16.46 2.46 -4.25
C ILE A 75 -15.25 2.93 -5.05
N CYS A 76 -14.11 2.26 -4.94
CA CYS A 76 -12.88 2.62 -5.64
C CYS A 76 -13.08 2.67 -7.16
N LYS A 77 -13.81 1.70 -7.71
CA LYS A 77 -14.16 1.64 -9.13
C LYS A 77 -15.01 2.83 -9.57
N ALA A 78 -15.98 3.24 -8.74
CA ALA A 78 -16.84 4.39 -9.06
C ALA A 78 -16.07 5.72 -9.13
N TYR A 79 -14.93 5.82 -8.46
CA TYR A 79 -14.07 7.01 -8.45
C TYR A 79 -12.80 6.86 -9.31
N ASP A 80 -12.66 5.75 -10.04
CA ASP A 80 -11.45 5.44 -10.83
C ASP A 80 -10.15 5.45 -9.99
N VAL A 81 -10.22 4.93 -8.76
CA VAL A 81 -9.08 4.79 -7.86
C VAL A 81 -8.65 3.32 -7.82
N PRO A 82 -7.41 2.97 -8.21
CA PRO A 82 -6.91 1.62 -8.07
C PRO A 82 -6.96 1.16 -6.61
N CYS A 83 -7.52 -0.02 -6.34
CA CYS A 83 -7.52 -0.63 -5.03
C CYS A 83 -6.51 -1.79 -4.99
N ILE A 84 -5.85 -1.98 -3.86
CA ILE A 84 -4.93 -3.09 -3.60
C ILE A 84 -5.41 -3.76 -2.31
N LEU A 85 -5.77 -5.03 -2.37
CA LEU A 85 -6.16 -5.78 -1.19
C LEU A 85 -4.94 -6.14 -0.34
N HIS A 86 -5.13 -6.42 0.95
CA HIS A 86 -4.00 -6.66 1.85
C HIS A 86 -4.16 -8.00 2.56
N THR A 87 -3.10 -8.81 2.59
CA THR A 87 -2.96 -10.08 3.32
C THR A 87 -3.82 -11.23 2.77
N TYR A 88 -5.11 -11.06 2.62
CA TYR A 88 -6.09 -12.11 2.30
C TYR A 88 -6.11 -12.42 0.79
N TRP A 89 -5.07 -13.12 0.32
CA TRP A 89 -4.89 -13.43 -1.10
C TRP A 89 -5.98 -14.35 -1.66
N LYS A 90 -6.53 -15.29 -0.83
CA LYS A 90 -7.64 -16.14 -1.25
C LYS A 90 -8.90 -15.32 -1.51
N ALA A 91 -9.24 -14.41 -0.58
CA ALA A 91 -10.34 -13.48 -0.77
C ALA A 91 -10.15 -12.61 -2.03
N ALA A 92 -8.92 -12.18 -2.35
CA ALA A 92 -8.63 -11.44 -3.56
C ALA A 92 -8.93 -12.28 -4.82
N LEU A 93 -8.46 -13.52 -4.89
CA LEU A 93 -8.74 -14.42 -6.02
C LEU A 93 -10.24 -14.72 -6.18
N GLU A 94 -10.95 -14.98 -5.06
CA GLU A 94 -12.39 -15.21 -5.08
C GLU A 94 -13.20 -14.01 -5.54
N LEU A 95 -12.69 -12.79 -5.34
CA LEU A 95 -13.26 -11.55 -5.84
C LEU A 95 -12.82 -11.22 -7.28
N GLY A 96 -11.98 -12.06 -7.91
CA GLY A 96 -11.41 -11.80 -9.24
C GLY A 96 -10.49 -10.58 -9.27
N HIS A 97 -9.81 -10.28 -8.15
CA HIS A 97 -8.95 -9.12 -8.00
C HIS A 97 -7.48 -9.51 -7.99
N ASP A 98 -6.67 -8.85 -8.80
CA ASP A 98 -5.28 -9.24 -9.12
C ASP A 98 -4.21 -8.28 -8.58
N ALA A 99 -4.57 -7.42 -7.60
CA ALA A 99 -3.64 -6.52 -6.91
C ALA A 99 -3.64 -6.80 -5.39
N ILE A 100 -2.48 -7.20 -4.85
CA ILE A 100 -2.34 -7.61 -3.45
C ILE A 100 -1.11 -6.99 -2.79
N HIS A 101 -1.19 -6.66 -1.51
CA HIS A 101 -0.06 -6.29 -0.67
C HIS A 101 0.09 -7.32 0.45
N LEU A 102 1.18 -8.06 0.45
CA LEU A 102 1.45 -9.15 1.39
C LEU A 102 2.49 -8.74 2.42
N PRO A 103 2.36 -9.15 3.69
CA PRO A 103 3.49 -9.15 4.61
C PRO A 103 4.64 -10.01 4.05
N LEU A 104 5.89 -9.57 4.16
CA LEU A 104 7.03 -10.30 3.61
C LEU A 104 7.13 -11.76 4.10
N PRO A 105 6.88 -12.08 5.38
CA PRO A 105 6.85 -13.48 5.83
C PRO A 105 5.83 -14.33 5.07
N LEU A 106 4.63 -13.78 4.82
CA LEU A 106 3.60 -14.49 4.06
C LEU A 106 4.00 -14.67 2.59
N LEU A 107 4.61 -13.66 1.97
CA LEU A 107 5.13 -13.77 0.60
C LEU A 107 6.21 -14.88 0.50
N ARG A 108 7.10 -15.00 1.50
CA ARG A 108 8.09 -16.10 1.58
C ARG A 108 7.43 -17.47 1.60
N GLU A 109 6.46 -17.63 2.51
CA GLU A 109 5.72 -18.89 2.70
C GLU A 109 5.03 -19.31 1.40
N LEU A 110 4.23 -18.43 0.81
CA LEU A 110 3.47 -18.68 -0.41
C LEU A 110 4.38 -18.97 -1.62
N SER A 111 5.50 -18.26 -1.74
CA SER A 111 6.47 -18.50 -2.82
C SER A 111 7.17 -19.86 -2.66
N ALA A 112 7.47 -20.27 -1.42
CA ALA A 112 8.06 -21.58 -1.15
C ALA A 112 7.08 -22.73 -1.43
N GLU A 113 5.80 -22.55 -1.10
CA GLU A 113 4.74 -23.54 -1.41
C GLU A 113 4.54 -23.69 -2.91
N SER A 114 4.48 -22.58 -3.67
CA SER A 114 4.34 -22.58 -5.12
C SER A 114 5.47 -23.37 -5.80
N GLN A 115 6.72 -23.24 -5.32
CA GLN A 115 7.86 -23.98 -5.84
C GLN A 115 7.77 -25.49 -5.58
N LYS A 116 7.24 -25.91 -4.41
CA LYS A 116 7.04 -27.34 -4.09
C LYS A 116 5.99 -27.97 -4.99
N HIS A 117 4.90 -27.27 -5.30
CA HIS A 117 3.84 -27.77 -6.16
C HIS A 117 4.26 -27.94 -7.62
N LEU A 118 5.16 -27.11 -8.13
CA LEU A 118 5.73 -27.27 -9.47
C LEU A 118 6.54 -28.57 -9.65
N HIS A 119 7.04 -29.16 -8.56
CA HIS A 119 7.83 -30.41 -8.58
C HIS A 119 7.00 -31.65 -8.22
N SER A 120 5.71 -31.50 -7.85
CA SER A 120 4.83 -32.59 -7.46
C SER A 120 3.70 -32.79 -8.49
N GLN A 121 3.75 -33.86 -9.26
CA GLN A 121 2.75 -34.19 -10.29
C GLN A 121 1.41 -34.70 -9.73
N ASN A 122 1.19 -34.72 -8.41
CA ASN A 122 0.00 -35.25 -7.76
C ASN A 122 -0.57 -34.22 -6.77
N SER A 123 -1.28 -33.21 -7.21
CA SER A 123 -2.08 -32.40 -6.30
C SER A 123 -3.49 -32.21 -6.82
N THR A 124 -4.44 -32.75 -6.06
CA THR A 124 -5.84 -32.33 -6.04
C THR A 124 -5.88 -30.81 -5.95
N ILE A 125 -6.62 -30.17 -6.85
CA ILE A 125 -6.76 -28.71 -6.98
C ILE A 125 -7.30 -28.10 -5.65
N SER A 126 -6.41 -27.80 -4.73
CA SER A 126 -6.68 -26.79 -3.69
C SER A 126 -6.12 -25.46 -4.23
N GLN A 127 -6.81 -24.36 -3.97
CA GLN A 127 -6.37 -23.01 -4.37
C GLN A 127 -4.94 -22.79 -3.90
N SER A 128 -3.96 -22.91 -4.81
CA SER A 128 -2.56 -22.62 -4.55
C SER A 128 -2.27 -21.20 -5.00
N PHE A 129 -1.46 -20.48 -4.25
CA PHE A 129 -0.97 -19.16 -4.64
C PHE A 129 0.04 -19.31 -5.78
N HIS A 130 -0.17 -18.55 -6.85
CA HIS A 130 0.86 -18.34 -7.87
C HIS A 130 1.11 -16.84 -8.01
N VAL A 131 2.39 -16.46 -8.06
CA VAL A 131 2.77 -15.05 -8.29
C VAL A 131 2.13 -14.52 -9.57
N THR A 132 1.93 -15.39 -10.57
CA THR A 132 1.28 -15.06 -11.85
C THR A 132 -0.21 -14.78 -11.77
N ASP A 133 -0.88 -15.12 -10.65
CA ASP A 133 -2.31 -14.83 -10.44
C ASP A 133 -2.54 -13.33 -10.14
N PHE A 134 -1.46 -12.61 -9.80
CA PHE A 134 -1.50 -11.22 -9.46
C PHE A 134 -0.62 -10.39 -10.39
N HIS A 135 -1.18 -9.39 -11.05
CA HIS A 135 -0.40 -8.46 -11.84
C HIS A 135 0.35 -7.44 -10.95
N LYS A 136 -0.12 -7.22 -9.72
CA LYS A 136 0.51 -6.31 -8.77
C LYS A 136 0.66 -6.95 -7.38
N ILE A 137 1.89 -7.20 -6.99
CA ILE A 137 2.25 -7.72 -5.66
C ILE A 137 3.12 -6.70 -4.94
N GLY A 138 2.62 -6.16 -3.83
CA GLY A 138 3.39 -5.30 -2.94
C GLY A 138 3.81 -6.01 -1.67
N THR A 139 4.88 -5.53 -1.04
CA THR A 139 5.24 -5.95 0.32
C THR A 139 5.91 -4.83 1.11
N SER A 140 5.82 -4.92 2.44
CA SER A 140 6.46 -3.96 3.35
C SER A 140 7.82 -4.49 3.79
N VAL A 141 8.86 -3.65 3.69
CA VAL A 141 10.25 -4.00 4.01
C VAL A 141 10.83 -3.11 5.08
N HIS A 142 11.75 -3.68 5.86
CA HIS A 142 12.37 -3.01 7.00
C HIS A 142 13.90 -3.07 6.96
N SER A 143 14.49 -3.68 5.95
CA SER A 143 15.93 -3.70 5.65
C SER A 143 16.16 -3.69 4.14
N VAL A 144 17.39 -3.48 3.72
CA VAL A 144 17.79 -3.57 2.31
C VAL A 144 17.68 -5.02 1.83
N GLU A 145 18.08 -5.96 2.68
CA GLU A 145 18.00 -7.40 2.42
C GLU A 145 16.55 -7.86 2.21
N ASP A 146 15.61 -7.35 3.03
CA ASP A 146 14.18 -7.60 2.84
C ASP A 146 13.68 -7.11 1.47
N ALA A 147 14.17 -5.96 0.99
CA ALA A 147 13.77 -5.40 -0.29
C ALA A 147 14.29 -6.25 -1.47
N MET A 148 15.56 -6.64 -1.43
CA MET A 148 16.17 -7.51 -2.43
C MET A 148 15.49 -8.89 -2.47
N GLU A 149 15.16 -9.42 -1.31
CA GLU A 149 14.42 -10.68 -1.21
C GLU A 149 13.00 -10.55 -1.77
N ALA A 150 12.28 -9.47 -1.43
CA ALA A 150 10.95 -9.22 -1.93
C ALA A 150 10.92 -9.19 -3.48
N GLU A 151 11.86 -8.49 -4.10
CA GLU A 151 12.01 -8.45 -5.56
C GLU A 151 12.26 -9.85 -6.14
N ARG A 152 13.17 -10.62 -5.55
CA ARG A 152 13.45 -12.01 -5.96
C ARG A 152 12.23 -12.93 -5.82
N LEU A 153 11.36 -12.68 -4.84
CA LEU A 153 10.13 -13.44 -4.62
C LEU A 153 8.96 -12.98 -5.52
N GLY A 154 9.19 -12.00 -6.42
CA GLY A 154 8.22 -11.55 -7.41
C GLY A 154 7.36 -10.36 -6.95
N ALA A 155 7.74 -9.64 -5.90
CA ALA A 155 7.12 -8.37 -5.59
C ALA A 155 7.31 -7.39 -6.76
N THR A 156 6.27 -6.66 -7.12
CA THR A 156 6.28 -5.66 -8.19
C THR A 156 6.48 -4.24 -7.65
N TYR A 157 6.41 -4.05 -6.34
CA TYR A 157 6.77 -2.84 -5.61
C TYR A 157 7.00 -3.14 -4.13
N VAL A 158 7.70 -2.26 -3.43
CA VAL A 158 7.87 -2.34 -1.98
C VAL A 158 7.48 -1.03 -1.28
N THR A 159 6.99 -1.16 -0.03
CA THR A 159 6.87 -0.01 0.88
C THR A 159 7.98 -0.10 1.93
N ALA A 160 8.87 0.90 1.96
CA ALA A 160 10.04 0.94 2.85
C ALA A 160 9.77 1.83 4.06
N GLY A 161 9.95 1.35 5.28
CA GLY A 161 9.70 2.17 6.46
C GLY A 161 10.03 1.55 7.81
N HIS A 162 9.73 2.35 8.86
CA HIS A 162 9.10 3.68 8.85
C HIS A 162 10.16 4.77 8.66
N ILE A 163 9.87 5.72 7.77
CA ILE A 163 10.86 6.74 7.38
C ILE A 163 10.93 7.88 8.38
N PHE A 164 9.78 8.36 8.84
CA PHE A 164 9.66 9.45 9.82
C PHE A 164 8.97 8.96 11.10
N THR A 165 9.10 9.71 12.18
CA THR A 165 8.40 9.43 13.45
C THR A 165 6.89 9.30 13.21
N THR A 166 6.28 8.28 13.81
CA THR A 166 4.86 7.98 13.66
C THR A 166 4.29 7.36 14.93
N ASP A 167 3.06 7.70 15.26
CA ASP A 167 2.36 7.15 16.43
C ASP A 167 2.16 5.62 16.35
N CYS A 168 2.09 5.06 15.14
CA CYS A 168 1.98 3.61 14.94
C CYS A 168 3.25 2.84 15.34
N LYS A 169 4.39 3.52 15.53
CA LYS A 169 5.68 2.96 15.95
C LYS A 169 6.27 3.74 17.12
N LYS A 170 5.41 4.12 18.08
CA LYS A 170 5.79 4.91 19.25
C LYS A 170 6.97 4.27 19.99
N GLY A 171 8.01 5.06 20.27
CA GLY A 171 9.21 4.59 20.97
C GLY A 171 10.28 3.92 20.08
N LEU A 172 10.00 3.69 18.80
CA LEU A 172 11.03 3.20 17.87
C LEU A 172 11.60 4.37 17.06
N PRO A 173 12.94 4.49 16.92
CA PRO A 173 13.54 5.52 16.09
C PRO A 173 13.18 5.29 14.62
N PRO A 174 12.91 6.37 13.86
CA PRO A 174 12.68 6.26 12.43
C PRO A 174 13.95 5.78 11.70
N ARG A 175 13.79 5.06 10.60
CA ARG A 175 14.91 4.57 9.79
C ARG A 175 15.57 5.67 8.97
N GLY A 176 14.83 6.74 8.68
CA GLY A 176 15.33 7.92 8.00
C GLY A 176 15.43 7.80 6.49
N LEU A 177 15.90 8.89 5.89
CA LEU A 177 16.01 9.03 4.44
C LEU A 177 17.18 8.21 3.86
N ASP A 178 18.27 8.03 4.62
CA ASP A 178 19.42 7.23 4.16
C ASP A 178 19.03 5.74 3.98
N PHE A 179 18.21 5.21 4.89
CA PHE A 179 17.63 3.88 4.72
C PHE A 179 16.80 3.79 3.45
N LEU A 180 15.93 4.79 3.19
CA LEU A 180 15.11 4.83 1.97
C LEU A 180 15.99 4.84 0.71
N LYS A 181 17.05 5.67 0.71
CA LYS A 181 18.00 5.72 -0.40
C LYS A 181 18.64 4.36 -0.64
N ASN A 182 19.16 3.71 0.42
CA ASN A 182 19.82 2.41 0.29
C ASN A 182 18.87 1.34 -0.27
N VAL A 183 17.58 1.37 0.11
CA VAL A 183 16.57 0.48 -0.47
C VAL A 183 16.35 0.81 -1.95
N CYS A 184 16.19 2.08 -2.31
CA CYS A 184 16.01 2.49 -3.72
C CYS A 184 17.19 2.12 -4.61
N ASP A 185 18.40 2.19 -4.08
CA ASP A 185 19.62 1.84 -4.82
C ASP A 185 19.79 0.31 -4.99
N ALA A 186 19.16 -0.50 -4.14
CA ALA A 186 19.36 -1.96 -4.09
C ALA A 186 18.37 -2.75 -4.94
N VAL A 187 17.23 -2.17 -5.35
CA VAL A 187 16.18 -2.85 -6.11
C VAL A 187 15.81 -2.08 -7.37
N THR A 188 15.25 -2.77 -8.36
CA THR A 188 14.79 -2.16 -9.62
C THR A 188 13.29 -1.86 -9.63
N ILE A 189 12.54 -2.52 -8.74
CA ILE A 189 11.09 -2.30 -8.58
C ILE A 189 10.79 -0.98 -7.84
N PRO A 190 9.63 -0.36 -8.09
CA PRO A 190 9.21 0.87 -7.41
C PRO A 190 9.25 0.78 -5.88
N VAL A 191 9.85 1.80 -5.25
CA VAL A 191 9.92 1.93 -3.79
C VAL A 191 9.05 3.09 -3.33
N TYR A 192 8.19 2.86 -2.36
CA TYR A 192 7.34 3.86 -1.72
C TYR A 192 7.75 4.02 -0.26
N GLY A 193 8.00 5.26 0.18
CA GLY A 193 8.24 5.52 1.60
C GLY A 193 6.96 5.34 2.43
N ILE A 194 7.07 4.79 3.64
CA ILE A 194 5.94 4.66 4.58
C ILE A 194 6.36 5.04 6.00
N GLY A 195 5.41 5.50 6.80
CA GLY A 195 5.58 5.86 8.21
C GLY A 195 5.91 7.33 8.42
N GLY A 196 4.97 8.04 9.06
CA GLY A 196 5.06 9.46 9.38
C GLY A 196 4.94 10.39 8.17
N ILE A 197 4.46 9.89 7.03
CA ILE A 197 4.27 10.70 5.82
C ILE A 197 2.95 11.44 5.91
N LYS A 198 3.01 12.74 5.60
CA LYS A 198 1.92 13.71 5.69
C LYS A 198 1.60 14.33 4.34
N PHE A 199 0.55 15.11 4.24
CA PHE A 199 0.23 15.98 3.12
C PHE A 199 1.18 17.20 3.07
N ASP A 200 2.48 16.92 2.87
CA ASP A 200 3.54 17.92 2.87
C ASP A 200 4.43 17.77 1.63
N PRO A 201 4.34 18.71 0.67
CA PRO A 201 5.15 18.68 -0.53
C PRO A 201 6.68 18.72 -0.28
N GLN A 202 7.14 19.32 0.83
CA GLN A 202 8.57 19.33 1.17
C GLN A 202 9.01 17.92 1.59
N GLN A 203 8.19 17.24 2.38
CA GLN A 203 8.44 15.86 2.77
C GLN A 203 8.43 14.93 1.54
N TRP A 204 7.47 15.09 0.61
CA TRP A 204 7.42 14.31 -0.64
C TRP A 204 8.65 14.54 -1.52
N ASN A 205 9.10 15.79 -1.63
CA ASN A 205 10.34 16.12 -2.35
C ASN A 205 11.57 15.47 -1.70
N SER A 206 11.61 15.37 -0.36
CA SER A 206 12.71 14.70 0.33
C SER A 206 12.75 13.20 0.02
N LEU A 207 11.59 12.52 -0.04
CA LEU A 207 11.49 11.13 -0.45
C LEU A 207 11.89 10.92 -1.92
N LYS A 208 11.39 11.79 -2.81
CA LYS A 208 11.73 11.75 -4.25
C LYS A 208 13.21 11.90 -4.50
N LYS A 209 13.91 12.76 -3.75
CA LYS A 209 15.37 12.95 -3.84
C LYS A 209 16.16 11.68 -3.47
N GLN A 210 15.58 10.77 -2.70
CA GLN A 210 16.18 9.48 -2.37
C GLN A 210 15.87 8.39 -3.41
N GLY A 211 15.17 8.71 -4.49
CA GLY A 211 14.79 7.74 -5.53
C GLY A 211 13.42 7.09 -5.33
N ALA A 212 12.67 7.45 -4.28
CA ALA A 212 11.34 6.88 -4.07
C ALA A 212 10.35 7.33 -5.16
N CYS A 213 9.57 6.38 -5.67
CA CYS A 213 8.50 6.63 -6.63
C CYS A 213 7.28 7.30 -5.98
N GLY A 214 7.14 7.18 -4.66
CA GLY A 214 5.99 7.73 -3.96
C GLY A 214 6.08 7.61 -2.44
N GLY A 215 4.95 7.92 -1.80
CA GLY A 215 4.76 7.79 -0.36
C GLY A 215 3.39 7.24 0.02
N CYS A 216 3.31 6.60 1.18
CA CYS A 216 2.09 6.01 1.72
C CYS A 216 1.58 6.82 2.90
N ILE A 217 0.34 7.30 2.85
CA ILE A 217 -0.31 8.08 3.91
C ILE A 217 -1.46 7.25 4.49
N MET A 218 -1.46 7.02 5.81
CA MET A 218 -2.53 6.33 6.52
C MET A 218 -3.36 7.29 7.37
N SER A 219 -2.82 7.80 8.48
CA SER A 219 -3.60 8.61 9.43
C SER A 219 -4.20 9.86 8.78
N GLY A 220 -3.45 10.57 7.94
CA GLY A 220 -3.95 11.75 7.24
C GLY A 220 -5.11 11.41 6.29
N MET A 221 -5.06 10.27 5.60
CA MET A 221 -6.15 9.81 4.72
C MET A 221 -7.40 9.39 5.48
N MET A 222 -7.23 8.76 6.63
CA MET A 222 -8.35 8.32 7.47
C MET A 222 -8.99 9.45 8.27
N GLN A 223 -8.46 10.66 8.19
CA GLN A 223 -8.93 11.85 8.88
C GLN A 223 -9.25 13.03 7.94
N LEU A 224 -9.39 12.76 6.64
CA LEU A 224 -9.82 13.75 5.63
C LEU A 224 -11.18 14.35 5.94
#